data_464cb528df8bd3a9a7cc0f84ac439c24
#
_entry.id   464cb528df8bd3a9a7cc0f84ac439c24
#
_cell.length_a   1.000
_cell.length_b   1.000
_cell.length_c   1.000
_cell.angle_alpha   90.00
_cell.angle_beta   90.00
_cell.angle_gamma   90.00
#
_symmetry.space_group_name_H-M   'P 1'
#
loop_
_entity.id
_entity.type
_entity.pdbx_description
1 polymer ?
#
loop_
_entity_poly.entity_id
_entity_poly.type
_entity_poly.pdbx_seq_one_letter_code
_entity_poly.pdbx_strand_id
1 'polypeptide(L)'
;MDGSETHNVARIKAMLERREAQVLCARAAPSSAARRRYSDAKVARDYRSAFALDADRILHSLAYTRYIDKTQVFYLVKNDHITHRVLHVQLAAKIARTIVRCLGLNEDLVEAIALGHDIGHAPFGHEGEGFLSTLCSQHGNGAFHHNVQSVQFLDCVERKGRGLNLTLQTLDGILCHDGEIHNQQLTPTADKDFTMLDAQMDAKKANRHQSLRPTTLEGCVMRMACLLYT
;
A
#
# COMPACT_ATOMS: atom_id res chain seq x y z
N MET A 1 16.99 -13.65 -26.36
CA MET A 1 16.66 -14.41 -25.14
C MET A 1 15.95 -15.68 -25.58
N ASP A 2 16.47 -16.81 -25.16
CA ASP A 2 16.08 -18.13 -25.58
C ASP A 2 14.67 -18.48 -25.10
N GLY A 3 13.86 -19.14 -25.94
CA GLY A 3 12.50 -19.59 -25.59
C GLY A 3 12.45 -20.53 -24.39
N SER A 4 13.59 -21.13 -24.01
CA SER A 4 13.73 -21.98 -22.85
C SER A 4 13.65 -21.21 -21.51
N GLU A 5 14.20 -19.98 -21.44
CA GLU A 5 14.15 -19.15 -20.24
C GLU A 5 12.71 -18.69 -19.94
N THR A 6 11.99 -18.27 -20.98
CA THR A 6 10.58 -17.83 -20.82
C THR A 6 9.68 -18.97 -20.35
N HIS A 7 9.91 -20.18 -20.85
CA HIS A 7 9.19 -21.39 -20.45
C HIS A 7 9.47 -21.75 -18.98
N ASN A 8 10.71 -21.64 -18.53
CA ASN A 8 11.08 -21.91 -17.13
C ASN A 8 10.45 -20.91 -16.15
N VAL A 9 10.44 -19.63 -16.49
CA VAL A 9 9.77 -18.58 -15.66
C VAL A 9 8.28 -18.86 -15.52
N ALA A 10 7.59 -19.16 -16.62
CA ALA A 10 6.15 -19.50 -16.58
C ALA A 10 5.86 -20.73 -15.70
N ARG A 11 6.73 -21.75 -15.76
CA ARG A 11 6.59 -22.96 -14.94
C ARG A 11 6.79 -22.68 -13.46
N ILE A 12 7.79 -21.86 -13.10
CA ILE A 12 8.03 -21.46 -11.70
C ILE A 12 6.84 -20.63 -11.18
N LYS A 13 6.34 -19.68 -11.96
CA LYS A 13 5.19 -18.86 -11.60
C LYS A 13 3.95 -19.72 -11.34
N ALA A 14 3.63 -20.64 -12.24
CA ALA A 14 2.51 -21.55 -12.07
C ALA A 14 2.65 -22.45 -10.84
N MET A 15 3.88 -22.86 -10.51
CA MET A 15 4.15 -23.63 -9.28
C MET A 15 3.89 -22.79 -8.02
N LEU A 16 4.32 -21.53 -8.02
CA LEU A 16 4.11 -20.61 -6.88
C LEU A 16 2.62 -20.30 -6.70
N GLU A 17 1.89 -20.03 -7.78
CA GLU A 17 0.44 -19.81 -7.75
C GLU A 17 -0.33 -21.04 -7.23
N ARG A 18 0.09 -22.24 -7.59
CA ARG A 18 -0.50 -23.49 -7.04
C ARG A 18 -0.25 -23.64 -5.54
N ARG A 19 0.96 -23.31 -5.07
CA ARG A 19 1.27 -23.32 -3.62
C ARG A 19 0.45 -22.29 -2.87
N GLU A 20 0.36 -21.09 -3.42
CA GLU A 20 -0.48 -20.03 -2.87
C GLU A 20 -1.94 -20.48 -2.72
N ALA A 21 -2.52 -21.08 -3.77
CA ALA A 21 -3.90 -21.59 -3.77
C ALA A 21 -4.16 -22.71 -2.73
N GLN A 22 -3.13 -23.41 -2.27
CA GLN A 22 -3.26 -24.44 -1.23
C GLN A 22 -3.36 -23.87 0.19
N VAL A 23 -2.84 -22.65 0.42
CA VAL A 23 -2.77 -22.04 1.75
C VAL A 23 -3.75 -20.88 1.93
N LEU A 24 -4.18 -20.26 0.84
CA LEU A 24 -5.13 -19.15 0.89
C LEU A 24 -6.56 -19.64 1.13
N CYS A 25 -7.26 -18.93 2.01
CA CYS A 25 -8.70 -19.12 2.18
C CYS A 25 -9.48 -18.57 0.96
N ALA A 26 -10.74 -18.99 0.81
CA ALA A 26 -11.58 -18.58 -0.33
C ALA A 26 -11.85 -17.06 -0.43
N ARG A 27 -11.58 -16.29 0.63
CA ARG A 27 -11.78 -14.83 0.68
C ARG A 27 -10.49 -14.03 0.53
N ALA A 28 -9.34 -14.71 0.44
CA ALA A 28 -8.06 -14.05 0.21
C ALA A 28 -7.96 -13.51 -1.22
N ALA A 29 -7.16 -12.48 -1.40
CA ALA A 29 -6.83 -11.96 -2.73
C ALA A 29 -5.70 -12.81 -3.35
N PRO A 30 -5.97 -13.68 -4.35
CA PRO A 30 -4.92 -14.47 -4.97
C PRO A 30 -4.06 -13.59 -5.90
N SER A 31 -2.76 -13.86 -5.95
CA SER A 31 -1.83 -13.12 -6.83
C SER A 31 -2.18 -13.23 -8.31
N SER A 32 -2.86 -14.29 -8.72
CA SER A 32 -3.37 -14.47 -10.09
C SER A 32 -4.49 -13.49 -10.45
N ALA A 33 -5.23 -12.94 -9.48
CA ALA A 33 -6.27 -11.93 -9.70
C ALA A 33 -5.74 -10.49 -9.58
N ALA A 34 -4.44 -10.29 -9.45
CA ALA A 34 -3.82 -8.97 -9.36
C ALA A 34 -4.00 -8.18 -10.66
N ARG A 35 -4.41 -6.92 -10.56
CA ARG A 35 -4.66 -6.04 -11.71
C ARG A 35 -3.68 -4.87 -11.70
N ARG A 36 -3.06 -4.59 -12.84
CA ARG A 36 -2.17 -3.43 -13.05
C ARG A 36 -2.79 -2.44 -14.02
N ARG A 37 -2.48 -1.16 -13.86
CA ARG A 37 -2.97 -0.09 -14.75
C ARG A 37 -2.45 -0.26 -16.17
N TYR A 38 -1.18 -0.65 -16.30
CA TYR A 38 -0.51 -0.80 -17.59
C TYR A 38 0.08 -2.19 -17.76
N SER A 39 0.06 -2.68 -19.00
CA SER A 39 0.83 -3.87 -19.36
C SER A 39 2.32 -3.63 -19.16
N ASP A 40 3.01 -4.60 -18.57
CA ASP A 40 4.46 -4.51 -18.28
C ASP A 40 5.14 -5.82 -18.70
N ALA A 41 5.90 -5.77 -19.79
CA ALA A 41 6.61 -6.92 -20.32
C ALA A 41 7.65 -7.49 -19.33
N LYS A 42 8.15 -6.68 -18.38
CA LYS A 42 9.05 -7.16 -17.33
C LYS A 42 8.32 -8.03 -16.31
N VAL A 43 7.07 -7.70 -16.00
CA VAL A 43 6.22 -8.51 -15.11
C VAL A 43 5.91 -9.87 -15.71
N ALA A 44 5.70 -9.93 -17.02
CA ALA A 44 5.46 -11.19 -17.71
C ALA A 44 6.66 -12.15 -17.67
N ARG A 45 7.86 -11.61 -17.45
CA ARG A 45 9.12 -12.37 -17.35
C ARG A 45 9.61 -12.57 -15.92
N ASP A 46 8.85 -12.11 -14.94
CA ASP A 46 9.19 -12.21 -13.53
C ASP A 46 8.50 -13.43 -12.91
N TYR A 47 9.23 -14.23 -12.17
CA TYR A 47 8.70 -15.41 -11.48
C TYR A 47 8.03 -15.08 -10.15
N ARG A 48 8.29 -13.89 -9.59
CA ARG A 48 7.69 -13.46 -8.33
C ARG A 48 6.17 -13.31 -8.47
N SER A 49 5.45 -13.52 -7.37
CA SER A 49 4.02 -13.20 -7.30
C SER A 49 3.79 -11.71 -7.58
N ALA A 50 2.60 -11.35 -8.03
CA ALA A 50 2.30 -9.96 -8.37
C ALA A 50 2.46 -9.01 -7.17
N PHE A 51 2.06 -9.47 -5.98
CA PHE A 51 2.13 -8.66 -4.76
C PHE A 51 3.54 -8.62 -4.15
N ALA A 52 4.29 -9.73 -4.21
CA ALA A 52 5.71 -9.73 -3.83
C ALA A 52 6.53 -8.76 -4.70
N LEU A 53 6.22 -8.70 -6.00
CA LEU A 53 6.85 -7.71 -6.88
C LEU A 53 6.47 -6.27 -6.51
N ASP A 54 5.25 -6.04 -6.03
CA ASP A 54 4.83 -4.72 -5.54
C ASP A 54 5.61 -4.32 -4.29
N ALA A 55 5.76 -5.23 -3.32
CA ALA A 55 6.57 -5.00 -2.13
C ALA A 55 8.02 -4.62 -2.50
N ASP A 56 8.64 -5.37 -3.40
CA ASP A 56 9.98 -5.07 -3.89
C ASP A 56 10.07 -3.72 -4.60
N ARG A 57 9.08 -3.37 -5.44
CA ARG A 57 9.05 -2.07 -6.12
C ARG A 57 8.96 -0.92 -5.14
N ILE A 58 8.17 -1.07 -4.07
CA ILE A 58 8.04 -0.07 -3.00
C ILE A 58 9.36 0.06 -2.24
N LEU A 59 9.95 -1.05 -1.78
CA LEU A 59 11.21 -1.05 -1.05
C LEU A 59 12.36 -0.37 -1.80
N HIS A 60 12.41 -0.54 -3.13
CA HIS A 60 13.44 0.06 -4.00
C HIS A 60 13.07 1.46 -4.51
N SER A 61 11.99 2.07 -4.03
CA SER A 61 11.58 3.42 -4.43
C SER A 61 12.37 4.49 -3.67
N LEU A 62 12.55 5.65 -4.29
CA LEU A 62 13.12 6.81 -3.61
C LEU A 62 12.19 7.32 -2.50
N ALA A 63 10.89 7.18 -2.69
CA ALA A 63 9.90 7.55 -1.68
C ALA A 63 10.06 6.73 -0.40
N TYR A 64 10.36 5.42 -0.52
CA TYR A 64 10.60 4.56 0.64
C TYR A 64 11.88 4.95 1.41
N THR A 65 12.97 5.27 0.71
CA THR A 65 14.23 5.68 1.37
C THR A 65 14.05 6.94 2.24
N ARG A 66 13.08 7.80 1.93
CA ARG A 66 12.78 9.01 2.71
C ARG A 66 12.15 8.73 4.07
N TYR A 67 11.70 7.51 4.34
CA TYR A 67 11.22 7.13 5.69
C TYR A 67 12.30 7.25 6.76
N ILE A 68 13.57 7.13 6.40
CA ILE A 68 14.71 7.20 7.32
C ILE A 68 14.74 8.55 8.05
N ASP A 69 14.40 9.63 7.34
CA ASP A 69 14.44 10.99 7.87
C ASP A 69 13.10 11.48 8.42
N LYS A 70 12.05 10.63 8.37
CA LYS A 70 10.73 10.98 8.92
C LYS A 70 10.58 10.41 10.33
N THR A 71 10.31 11.28 11.30
CA THR A 71 10.00 10.89 12.67
C THR A 71 8.57 10.35 12.77
N GLN A 72 8.31 9.47 13.73
CA GLN A 72 6.97 8.93 13.96
C GLN A 72 6.10 9.90 14.76
N VAL A 73 6.54 10.30 15.94
CA VAL A 73 5.79 11.15 16.87
C VAL A 73 6.60 12.37 17.30
N PHE A 74 7.85 12.16 17.74
CA PHE A 74 8.70 13.23 18.28
C PHE A 74 9.64 13.76 17.20
N TYR A 75 9.74 15.08 17.07
CA TYR A 75 10.64 15.77 16.15
C TYR A 75 11.50 16.80 16.90
N LEU A 76 12.64 17.13 16.32
CA LEU A 76 13.62 18.09 16.90
C LEU A 76 14.24 17.66 18.23
N VAL A 77 14.15 16.40 18.63
CA VAL A 77 14.79 15.85 19.82
C VAL A 77 16.02 15.05 19.40
N LYS A 78 17.18 15.40 19.94
CA LYS A 78 18.43 14.64 19.72
C LYS A 78 18.46 13.44 20.69
N ASN A 79 17.88 12.33 20.28
CA ASN A 79 17.90 11.08 21.04
C ASN A 79 17.89 9.90 20.07
N ASP A 80 18.88 9.03 20.18
CA ASP A 80 19.08 7.87 19.30
C ASP A 80 17.98 6.79 19.48
N HIS A 81 17.17 6.88 20.52
CA HIS A 81 16.03 5.99 20.77
C HIS A 81 14.71 6.46 20.12
N ILE A 82 14.71 7.59 19.40
CA ILE A 82 13.51 8.05 18.71
C ILE A 82 13.20 7.13 17.52
N THR A 83 11.99 6.62 17.51
CA THR A 83 11.50 5.73 16.46
C THR A 83 11.30 6.51 15.17
N HIS A 84 12.02 6.13 14.14
CA HIS A 84 11.79 6.63 12.78
C HIS A 84 10.62 5.90 12.12
N ARG A 85 9.97 6.57 11.17
CA ARG A 85 8.80 6.02 10.47
C ARG A 85 9.09 4.71 9.73
N VAL A 86 10.31 4.51 9.27
CA VAL A 86 10.73 3.23 8.67
C VAL A 86 10.53 2.05 9.62
N LEU A 87 10.83 2.21 10.91
CA LEU A 87 10.66 1.15 11.90
C LEU A 87 9.17 0.86 12.17
N HIS A 88 8.34 1.92 12.27
CA HIS A 88 6.89 1.78 12.37
C HIS A 88 6.33 0.93 11.24
N VAL A 89 6.66 1.27 10.00
CA VAL A 89 6.19 0.57 8.80
C VAL A 89 6.60 -0.91 8.82
N GLN A 90 7.83 -1.21 9.22
CA GLN A 90 8.34 -2.58 9.33
C GLN A 90 7.61 -3.39 10.42
N LEU A 91 7.36 -2.78 11.58
CA LEU A 91 6.65 -3.45 12.68
C LEU A 91 5.16 -3.65 12.34
N ALA A 92 4.50 -2.66 11.74
CA ALA A 92 3.13 -2.79 11.24
C ALA A 92 3.03 -3.91 10.19
N ALA A 93 3.97 -4.00 9.25
CA ALA A 93 4.05 -5.09 8.29
C ALA A 93 4.21 -6.46 8.97
N LYS A 94 5.05 -6.56 10.00
CA LYS A 94 5.24 -7.80 10.75
C LYS A 94 3.98 -8.25 11.47
N ILE A 95 3.27 -7.34 12.12
CA ILE A 95 2.01 -7.62 12.81
C ILE A 95 0.95 -8.03 11.79
N ALA A 96 0.76 -7.26 10.74
CA ALA A 96 -0.22 -7.53 9.69
C ALA A 96 0.01 -8.91 9.05
N ARG A 97 1.25 -9.25 8.71
CA ARG A 97 1.60 -10.57 8.16
C ARG A 97 1.30 -11.70 9.15
N THR A 98 1.50 -11.50 10.44
CA THR A 98 1.16 -12.52 11.45
C THR A 98 -0.34 -12.76 11.47
N ILE A 99 -1.16 -11.70 11.40
CA ILE A 99 -2.62 -11.81 11.39
C ILE A 99 -3.11 -12.52 10.12
N VAL A 100 -2.67 -12.07 8.94
CA VAL A 100 -3.12 -12.66 7.66
C VAL A 100 -2.70 -14.10 7.51
N ARG A 101 -1.53 -14.50 8.03
CA ARG A 101 -1.07 -15.88 8.06
C ARG A 101 -2.04 -16.77 8.87
N CYS A 102 -2.48 -16.30 10.05
CA CYS A 102 -3.46 -17.01 10.86
C CYS A 102 -4.83 -17.15 10.19
N LEU A 103 -5.19 -16.15 9.33
CA LEU A 103 -6.47 -16.12 8.62
C LEU A 103 -6.43 -16.82 7.25
N GLY A 104 -5.28 -17.28 6.80
CA GLY A 104 -5.08 -17.83 5.45
C GLY A 104 -5.27 -16.79 4.35
N LEU A 105 -4.89 -15.53 4.62
CA LEU A 105 -4.92 -14.43 3.65
C LEU A 105 -3.54 -14.22 3.01
N ASN A 106 -3.44 -13.34 2.00
CA ASN A 106 -2.22 -13.13 1.23
C ASN A 106 -1.21 -12.26 1.98
N GLU A 107 -0.09 -12.88 2.41
CA GLU A 107 0.98 -12.21 3.15
C GLU A 107 1.72 -11.17 2.28
N ASP A 108 1.94 -11.46 1.00
CA ASP A 108 2.65 -10.56 0.09
C ASP A 108 1.85 -9.27 -0.15
N LEU A 109 0.51 -9.40 -0.28
CA LEU A 109 -0.35 -8.24 -0.46
C LEU A 109 -0.36 -7.33 0.77
N VAL A 110 -0.53 -7.91 1.96
CA VAL A 110 -0.54 -7.09 3.18
C VAL A 110 0.81 -6.43 3.43
N GLU A 111 1.91 -7.10 3.11
CA GLU A 111 3.26 -6.53 3.19
C GLU A 111 3.43 -5.36 2.23
N ALA A 112 3.03 -5.50 0.96
CA ALA A 112 3.10 -4.42 -0.01
C ALA A 112 2.28 -3.19 0.43
N ILE A 113 1.06 -3.39 0.96
CA ILE A 113 0.24 -2.32 1.50
C ILE A 113 0.95 -1.66 2.70
N ALA A 114 1.46 -2.46 3.63
CA ALA A 114 2.14 -1.96 4.82
C ALA A 114 3.38 -1.13 4.50
N LEU A 115 4.21 -1.57 3.55
CA LEU A 115 5.40 -0.82 3.15
C LEU A 115 5.06 0.53 2.50
N GLY A 116 3.91 0.64 1.83
CA GLY A 116 3.52 1.83 1.08
C GLY A 116 2.63 2.80 1.82
N HIS A 117 1.94 2.40 2.91
CA HIS A 117 0.82 3.14 3.45
C HIS A 117 1.17 4.58 3.90
N ASP A 118 2.31 4.77 4.52
CA ASP A 118 2.75 6.03 5.13
C ASP A 118 3.73 6.86 4.28
N ILE A 119 4.04 6.43 3.06
CA ILE A 119 5.02 7.10 2.17
C ILE A 119 4.68 8.58 1.96
N GLY A 120 3.40 8.91 1.89
CA GLY A 120 2.89 10.26 1.64
C GLY A 120 2.88 11.19 2.85
N HIS A 121 3.27 10.74 4.04
CA HIS A 121 3.27 11.60 5.22
C HIS A 121 4.14 12.85 5.04
N ALA A 122 3.59 13.97 5.46
CA ALA A 122 4.29 15.23 5.56
C ALA A 122 5.37 15.21 6.68
N PRO A 123 6.36 16.11 6.65
CA PRO A 123 7.16 16.41 7.84
C PRO A 123 6.23 16.79 9.01
N PHE A 124 6.62 16.42 10.23
CA PHE A 124 5.86 16.67 11.48
C PHE A 124 4.53 15.89 11.59
N GLY A 125 4.42 14.74 10.90
CA GLY A 125 3.31 13.80 11.03
C GLY A 125 1.93 14.43 10.75
N HIS A 126 0.94 14.15 11.61
CA HIS A 126 -0.43 14.63 11.43
C HIS A 126 -0.59 16.15 11.61
N GLU A 127 0.25 16.79 12.43
CA GLU A 127 0.24 18.26 12.55
C GLU A 127 0.67 18.90 11.22
N GLY A 128 1.79 18.44 10.64
CA GLY A 128 2.25 18.90 9.34
C GLY A 128 1.23 18.63 8.22
N GLU A 129 0.54 17.50 8.27
CA GLU A 129 -0.57 17.18 7.37
C GLU A 129 -1.70 18.20 7.51
N GLY A 130 -2.07 18.58 8.74
CA GLY A 130 -3.10 19.60 9.01
C GLY A 130 -2.74 20.96 8.44
N PHE A 131 -1.50 21.41 8.62
CA PHE A 131 -1.02 22.67 8.04
C PHE A 131 -1.02 22.65 6.51
N LEU A 132 -0.50 21.57 5.89
CA LEU A 132 -0.53 21.41 4.43
C LEU A 132 -1.95 21.35 3.89
N SER A 133 -2.85 20.64 4.57
CA SER A 133 -4.26 20.55 4.16
C SER A 133 -4.94 21.92 4.17
N THR A 134 -4.65 22.77 5.17
CA THR A 134 -5.15 24.14 5.25
C THR A 134 -4.63 24.98 4.08
N LEU A 135 -3.32 24.95 3.83
CA LEU A 135 -2.70 25.69 2.72
C LEU A 135 -3.22 25.22 1.36
N CYS A 136 -3.29 23.91 1.12
CA CYS A 136 -3.81 23.38 -0.13
C CYS A 136 -5.26 23.83 -0.38
N SER A 137 -6.11 23.80 0.65
CA SER A 137 -7.50 24.24 0.57
C SER A 137 -7.62 25.73 0.27
N GLN A 138 -6.79 26.58 0.89
CA GLN A 138 -6.75 28.03 0.64
C GLN A 138 -6.36 28.37 -0.80
N HIS A 139 -5.54 27.52 -1.44
CA HIS A 139 -5.10 27.69 -2.83
C HIS A 139 -5.95 26.90 -3.84
N GLY A 140 -7.10 26.36 -3.45
CA GLY A 140 -8.00 25.65 -4.34
C GLY A 140 -7.56 24.25 -4.76
N ASN A 141 -6.55 23.68 -4.10
CA ASN A 141 -6.00 22.35 -4.42
C ASN A 141 -6.68 21.18 -3.64
N GLY A 142 -7.76 21.48 -2.92
CA GLY A 142 -8.42 20.51 -2.04
C GLY A 142 -7.63 20.24 -0.76
N ALA A 143 -8.07 19.25 0.04
CA ALA A 143 -7.39 18.88 1.27
C ALA A 143 -6.18 17.98 0.98
N PHE A 144 -5.08 18.19 1.70
CA PHE A 144 -3.95 17.26 1.69
C PHE A 144 -4.23 16.08 2.60
N HIS A 145 -3.96 14.86 2.11
CA HIS A 145 -4.06 13.61 2.86
C HIS A 145 -2.87 12.73 2.58
N HIS A 146 -2.23 12.19 3.63
CA HIS A 146 -1.05 11.34 3.48
C HIS A 146 -1.32 10.05 2.69
N ASN A 147 -2.49 9.44 2.85
CA ASN A 147 -2.87 8.23 2.11
C ASN A 147 -3.05 8.48 0.62
N VAL A 148 -3.72 9.58 0.23
CA VAL A 148 -3.82 10.02 -1.17
C VAL A 148 -2.43 10.33 -1.73
N GLN A 149 -1.61 11.04 -0.96
CA GLN A 149 -0.25 11.38 -1.35
C GLN A 149 0.64 10.14 -1.47
N SER A 150 0.44 9.10 -0.63
CA SER A 150 1.13 7.81 -0.77
C SER A 150 0.86 7.17 -2.12
N VAL A 151 -0.41 7.09 -2.51
CA VAL A 151 -0.79 6.57 -3.83
C VAL A 151 -0.21 7.42 -4.96
N GLN A 152 -0.28 8.76 -4.86
CA GLN A 152 0.27 9.66 -5.88
C GLN A 152 1.79 9.49 -6.05
N PHE A 153 2.55 9.36 -4.96
CA PHE A 153 3.99 9.09 -5.05
C PHE A 153 4.28 7.81 -5.82
N LEU A 154 3.59 6.73 -5.45
CA LEU A 154 3.84 5.39 -6.00
C LEU A 154 3.32 5.22 -7.42
N ASP A 155 2.16 5.79 -7.76
CA ASP A 155 1.49 5.60 -9.05
C ASP A 155 1.87 6.66 -10.10
N CYS A 156 2.28 7.88 -9.67
CA CYS A 156 2.51 9.00 -10.58
C CYS A 156 3.91 9.62 -10.50
N VAL A 157 4.54 9.71 -9.31
CA VAL A 157 5.78 10.51 -9.14
C VAL A 157 7.04 9.67 -9.35
N GLU A 158 7.07 8.46 -8.81
CA GLU A 158 8.22 7.57 -8.91
C GLU A 158 8.65 7.32 -10.38
N ARG A 159 9.89 6.91 -10.57
CA ARG A 159 10.48 6.63 -11.90
C ARG A 159 10.35 7.79 -12.89
N LYS A 160 10.61 9.01 -12.42
CA LYS A 160 10.55 10.24 -13.24
C LYS A 160 9.15 10.48 -13.83
N GLY A 161 8.12 10.35 -13.01
CA GLY A 161 6.74 10.63 -13.39
C GLY A 161 5.99 9.45 -14.06
N ARG A 162 6.59 8.25 -14.11
CA ARG A 162 5.94 7.07 -14.72
C ARG A 162 5.25 6.15 -13.72
N GLY A 163 5.49 6.38 -12.43
CA GLY A 163 5.00 5.52 -11.35
C GLY A 163 5.63 4.12 -11.32
N LEU A 164 5.27 3.36 -10.32
CA LEU A 164 5.75 1.99 -10.12
C LEU A 164 4.89 0.95 -10.82
N ASN A 165 3.72 1.31 -11.36
CA ASN A 165 2.72 0.41 -11.93
C ASN A 165 2.39 -0.73 -10.97
N LEU A 166 2.01 -0.37 -9.72
CA LEU A 166 1.58 -1.32 -8.70
C LEU A 166 0.20 -1.89 -9.03
N THR A 167 -0.16 -2.96 -8.35
CA THR A 167 -1.49 -3.56 -8.50
C THR A 167 -2.56 -2.68 -7.85
N LEU A 168 -3.78 -2.76 -8.39
CA LEU A 168 -4.94 -2.06 -7.86
C LEU A 168 -5.18 -2.39 -6.38
N GLN A 169 -5.06 -3.67 -6.02
CA GLN A 169 -5.27 -4.14 -4.65
C GLN A 169 -4.27 -3.51 -3.67
N THR A 170 -3.01 -3.36 -4.07
CA THR A 170 -1.98 -2.69 -3.27
C THR A 170 -2.29 -1.21 -3.12
N LEU A 171 -2.59 -0.49 -4.21
CA LEU A 171 -2.90 0.95 -4.18
C LEU A 171 -4.19 1.24 -3.41
N ASP A 172 -5.22 0.41 -3.59
CA ASP A 172 -6.48 0.52 -2.85
C ASP A 172 -6.29 0.30 -1.35
N GLY A 173 -5.52 -0.71 -0.96
CA GLY A 173 -5.17 -0.96 0.44
C GLY A 173 -4.42 0.23 1.06
N ILE A 174 -3.48 0.82 0.33
CA ILE A 174 -2.75 2.03 0.75
C ILE A 174 -3.71 3.22 0.88
N LEU A 175 -4.61 3.45 -0.08
CA LEU A 175 -5.57 4.55 -0.03
C LEU A 175 -6.53 4.43 1.17
N CYS A 176 -6.94 3.20 1.51
CA CYS A 176 -8.00 2.94 2.46
C CYS A 176 -7.50 2.60 3.88
N HIS A 177 -6.19 2.74 4.17
CA HIS A 177 -5.64 2.34 5.47
C HIS A 177 -6.01 3.32 6.60
N ASP A 178 -6.31 4.58 6.30
CA ASP A 178 -6.58 5.63 7.28
C ASP A 178 -8.02 5.56 7.84
N GLY A 179 -8.17 6.19 8.97
CA GLY A 179 -9.45 6.42 9.63
C GLY A 179 -9.64 5.56 10.88
N GLU A 180 -10.26 6.20 11.88
CA GLU A 180 -10.62 5.54 13.12
C GLU A 180 -11.63 4.43 12.90
N ILE A 181 -11.38 3.27 13.48
CA ILE A 181 -12.32 2.16 13.44
C ILE A 181 -13.28 2.31 14.62
N HIS A 182 -14.35 3.05 14.42
CA HIS A 182 -15.46 3.08 15.38
C HIS A 182 -16.41 1.89 15.21
N ASN A 183 -16.26 1.10 14.14
CA ASN A 183 -17.12 -0.03 13.85
C ASN A 183 -16.48 -1.33 14.32
N GLN A 184 -17.25 -2.17 14.99
CA GLN A 184 -16.84 -3.52 15.42
C GLN A 184 -16.54 -4.47 14.25
N GLN A 185 -16.96 -4.11 13.04
CA GLN A 185 -16.72 -4.91 11.81
C GLN A 185 -16.18 -4.04 10.69
N LEU A 186 -15.07 -4.47 10.12
CA LEU A 186 -14.49 -3.91 8.90
C LEU A 186 -14.71 -4.90 7.76
N THR A 187 -15.63 -4.57 6.85
CA THR A 187 -15.99 -5.42 5.71
C THR A 187 -15.42 -4.82 4.43
N PRO A 188 -14.77 -5.62 3.57
CA PRO A 188 -14.36 -5.17 2.25
C PRO A 188 -15.55 -4.65 1.44
N THR A 189 -15.31 -3.66 0.59
CA THR A 189 -16.32 -3.19 -0.37
C THR A 189 -16.35 -4.10 -1.61
N ALA A 190 -17.35 -3.88 -2.47
CA ALA A 190 -17.40 -4.53 -3.78
C ALA A 190 -16.15 -4.22 -4.61
N ASP A 191 -15.91 -5.04 -5.64
CA ASP A 191 -14.78 -4.88 -6.54
C ASP A 191 -14.69 -3.46 -7.14
N LYS A 192 -13.48 -2.93 -7.21
CA LYS A 192 -13.16 -1.61 -7.78
C LYS A 192 -12.32 -1.78 -9.04
N ASP A 193 -12.30 -0.74 -9.85
CA ASP A 193 -11.35 -0.54 -10.92
C ASP A 193 -10.47 0.70 -10.68
N PHE A 194 -9.55 0.98 -11.59
CA PHE A 194 -8.68 2.15 -11.47
C PHE A 194 -9.45 3.47 -11.60
N THR A 195 -10.55 3.50 -12.35
CA THR A 195 -11.41 4.69 -12.46
C THR A 195 -12.06 5.02 -11.12
N MET A 196 -12.52 3.98 -10.42
CA MET A 196 -13.10 4.14 -9.08
C MET A 196 -12.03 4.54 -8.05
N LEU A 197 -10.80 3.99 -8.15
CA LEU A 197 -9.69 4.39 -7.29
C LEU A 197 -9.39 5.89 -7.46
N ASP A 198 -9.26 6.35 -8.71
CA ASP A 198 -8.97 7.74 -9.04
C ASP A 198 -10.10 8.67 -8.54
N ALA A 199 -11.37 8.30 -8.75
CA ALA A 199 -12.52 9.04 -8.25
C ALA A 199 -12.55 9.11 -6.71
N GLN A 200 -12.17 8.05 -6.02
CA GLN A 200 -12.08 8.04 -4.56
C GLN A 200 -10.96 8.94 -4.03
N MET A 201 -9.82 9.01 -4.72
CA MET A 201 -8.75 9.95 -4.38
C MET A 201 -9.22 11.40 -4.50
N ASP A 202 -9.92 11.75 -5.58
CA ASP A 202 -10.45 13.09 -5.79
C ASP A 202 -11.56 13.45 -4.79
N ALA A 203 -12.45 12.50 -4.52
CA ALA A 203 -13.48 12.67 -3.51
C ALA A 203 -12.90 12.87 -2.09
N LYS A 204 -11.80 12.18 -1.75
CA LYS A 204 -11.11 12.36 -0.47
C LYS A 204 -10.46 13.75 -0.37
N LYS A 205 -9.88 14.29 -1.47
CA LYS A 205 -9.37 15.66 -1.53
C LYS A 205 -10.48 16.70 -1.37
N ALA A 206 -11.67 16.42 -1.91
CA ALA A 206 -12.83 17.31 -1.80
C ALA A 206 -13.48 17.26 -0.41
N ASN A 207 -13.50 16.09 0.24
CA ASN A 207 -14.13 15.88 1.54
C ASN A 207 -13.19 15.12 2.49
N ARG A 208 -12.59 15.84 3.44
CA ARG A 208 -11.64 15.31 4.41
C ARG A 208 -12.18 14.13 5.22
N HIS A 209 -13.45 14.13 5.54
CA HIS A 209 -14.06 13.13 6.41
C HIS A 209 -14.59 11.90 5.66
N GLN A 210 -14.34 11.80 4.35
CA GLN A 210 -14.79 10.64 3.59
C GLN A 210 -14.06 9.38 4.07
N SER A 211 -14.83 8.44 4.62
CA SER A 211 -14.34 7.11 4.98
C SER A 211 -14.30 6.23 3.72
N LEU A 212 -13.15 5.65 3.45
CA LEU A 212 -12.95 4.70 2.36
C LEU A 212 -12.86 3.27 2.94
N ARG A 213 -13.25 2.28 2.13
CA ARG A 213 -13.14 0.87 2.49
C ARG A 213 -12.32 0.14 1.45
N PRO A 214 -11.37 -0.72 1.86
CA PRO A 214 -10.58 -1.51 0.91
C PRO A 214 -11.43 -2.61 0.25
N THR A 215 -11.00 -3.09 -0.91
CA THR A 215 -11.65 -4.19 -1.64
C THR A 215 -11.26 -5.56 -1.11
N THR A 216 -10.17 -5.65 -0.35
CA THR A 216 -9.61 -6.94 0.12
C THR A 216 -9.62 -7.02 1.64
N LEU A 217 -9.67 -8.25 2.16
CA LEU A 217 -9.51 -8.48 3.60
C LEU A 217 -8.11 -8.13 4.07
N GLU A 218 -7.09 -8.32 3.23
CA GLU A 218 -5.72 -7.90 3.51
C GLU A 218 -5.63 -6.39 3.76
N GLY A 219 -6.33 -5.58 2.96
CA GLY A 219 -6.44 -4.13 3.19
C GLY A 219 -7.14 -3.79 4.50
N CYS A 220 -8.19 -4.56 4.86
CA CYS A 220 -8.85 -4.43 6.15
C CYS A 220 -7.92 -4.77 7.32
N VAL A 221 -7.14 -5.84 7.21
CA VAL A 221 -6.16 -6.23 8.24
C VAL A 221 -5.07 -5.18 8.38
N MET A 222 -4.57 -4.63 7.27
CA MET A 222 -3.54 -3.58 7.34
C MET A 222 -4.05 -2.34 8.08
N ARG A 223 -5.29 -1.90 7.81
CA ARG A 223 -5.93 -0.80 8.54
C ARG A 223 -6.00 -1.05 10.05
N MET A 224 -6.35 -2.28 10.46
CA MET A 224 -6.36 -2.65 11.88
C MET A 224 -4.95 -2.71 12.47
N ALA A 225 -3.98 -3.28 11.74
CA ALA A 225 -2.61 -3.43 12.22
C ALA A 225 -1.91 -2.08 12.43
N CYS A 226 -2.19 -1.09 11.58
CA CYS A 226 -1.68 0.27 11.73
C CYS A 226 -2.16 0.89 13.07
N LEU A 227 -3.43 0.70 13.42
CA LEU A 227 -4.00 1.22 14.67
C LEU A 227 -3.52 0.48 15.93
N LEU A 228 -3.20 -0.81 15.83
CA LEU A 228 -2.71 -1.59 16.97
C LEU A 228 -1.30 -1.20 17.40
N TYR A 229 -0.56 -0.54 16.53
CA TYR A 229 0.83 -0.15 16.79
C TYR A 229 0.99 1.34 17.13
N THR A 230 -0.01 2.17 16.89
CA THR A 230 -0.03 3.59 17.27
C THR A 230 -0.61 3.79 18.65
#